data_b0141964ecadc484835d38725b3a42fe
#
_entry.id   b0141964ecadc484835d38725b3a42fe
#
_cell.length_a   1.000
_cell.length_b   1.000
_cell.length_c   1.000
_cell.angle_alpha   90.00
_cell.angle_beta   90.00
_cell.angle_gamma   90.00
#
_symmetry.space_group_name_H-M   'P 1'
#
loop_
_entity.id
_entity.type
_entity.pdbx_description
1 polymer ?
#
loop_
_entity_poly.entity_id
_entity_poly.type
_entity_poly.pdbx_seq_one_letter_code
_entity_poly.pdbx_strand_id
1 'polypeptide(L)'
;MKRATKQRLSLAAIIVLLLSGCGNVGKETKKQEQQVLRVGIDSELSTADVSLAMDNTAADVMSQVGEGLFSFDEKGEAKPALATEKVQPSNDGLIYTFTIRKDAKWSNGEPITANDFEYSWKRTVDPKTASPQAYYFEGLKNYRAIVDGGKSKEELGVTAIDDHTLEVELSYPMSYFQQLLAVPAFYPLNEAFVEKTGKNYGTSAESTLYNGAFTLEGWDGTNNTWSYVKNKNYWDQANVSLDKVDVQVVKEVNTGKNLFEGKE
;
A
#
# COMPACT_ATOMS: atom_id res chain seq x y z
N MET A 1 48.57 -72.25 -11.76
CA MET A 1 48.16 -71.00 -11.07
C MET A 1 48.32 -69.72 -11.95
N LYS A 2 47.74 -69.62 -13.13
CA LYS A 2 47.90 -68.45 -14.03
C LYS A 2 46.58 -68.05 -14.80
N ARG A 3 45.40 -68.52 -14.38
CA ARG A 3 44.14 -68.21 -15.06
C ARG A 3 43.12 -67.34 -14.21
N ALA A 4 43.38 -67.13 -12.93
CA ALA A 4 42.46 -66.37 -12.08
C ALA A 4 42.66 -64.82 -12.06
N THR A 5 43.80 -64.36 -12.54
CA THR A 5 44.18 -62.93 -12.46
C THR A 5 43.65 -62.07 -13.62
N LYS A 6 43.33 -62.69 -14.77
CA LYS A 6 42.80 -61.92 -15.93
C LYS A 6 41.33 -61.65 -15.91
N GLN A 7 40.53 -62.42 -15.17
CA GLN A 7 39.08 -62.17 -15.05
C GLN A 7 38.74 -61.09 -14.03
N ARG A 8 39.59 -60.77 -13.05
CA ARG A 8 39.37 -59.71 -12.06
C ARG A 8 39.66 -58.29 -12.58
N LEU A 9 40.50 -58.19 -13.63
CA LEU A 9 40.78 -56.85 -14.23
C LEU A 9 39.72 -56.40 -15.19
N SER A 10 38.93 -57.28 -15.80
CA SER A 10 37.83 -56.92 -16.72
C SER A 10 36.56 -56.45 -15.97
N LEU A 11 36.37 -56.88 -14.73
CA LEU A 11 35.22 -56.44 -13.94
C LEU A 11 35.41 -55.07 -13.30
N ALA A 12 36.65 -54.68 -13.01
CA ALA A 12 37.00 -53.37 -12.47
C ALA A 12 36.87 -52.23 -13.52
N ALA A 13 37.14 -52.55 -14.82
CA ALA A 13 37.05 -51.59 -15.92
C ALA A 13 35.59 -51.25 -16.32
N ILE A 14 34.62 -52.17 -16.07
CA ILE A 14 33.21 -51.96 -16.41
C ILE A 14 32.50 -51.12 -15.32
N ILE A 15 32.96 -51.16 -14.07
CA ILE A 15 32.39 -50.39 -12.97
C ILE A 15 32.80 -48.92 -13.05
N VAL A 16 33.95 -48.57 -13.60
CA VAL A 16 34.43 -47.19 -13.76
C VAL A 16 33.69 -46.44 -14.89
N LEU A 17 33.18 -47.16 -15.89
CA LEU A 17 32.42 -46.54 -17.00
C LEU A 17 30.92 -46.24 -16.66
N LEU A 18 30.40 -46.79 -15.56
CA LEU A 18 29.03 -46.52 -15.12
C LEU A 18 28.90 -45.31 -14.14
N LEU A 19 30.01 -44.75 -13.69
CA LEU A 19 30.04 -43.58 -12.78
C LEU A 19 30.28 -42.26 -13.51
N SER A 20 30.51 -42.27 -14.82
CA SER A 20 30.71 -41.05 -15.62
C SER A 20 29.42 -40.50 -16.23
N GLY A 21 28.27 -41.03 -15.88
CA GLY A 21 26.97 -40.68 -16.42
C GLY A 21 26.12 -39.70 -15.57
N CYS A 22 26.68 -39.10 -14.47
CA CYS A 22 26.05 -37.97 -13.80
C CYS A 22 26.44 -36.67 -14.51
N GLY A 23 26.02 -36.58 -15.78
CA GLY A 23 26.02 -35.34 -16.52
C GLY A 23 25.04 -34.37 -15.89
N ASN A 24 25.58 -33.25 -15.51
CA ASN A 24 24.99 -31.93 -15.46
C ASN A 24 23.45 -31.91 -15.54
N VAL A 25 22.79 -32.22 -14.42
CA VAL A 25 21.41 -31.79 -14.22
C VAL A 25 21.50 -30.27 -14.10
N GLY A 26 21.38 -29.60 -15.24
CA GLY A 26 21.13 -28.20 -15.28
C GLY A 26 19.98 -27.97 -14.30
N LYS A 27 20.23 -27.20 -13.24
CA LYS A 27 19.16 -26.59 -12.47
C LYS A 27 18.38 -25.77 -13.48
N GLU A 28 17.32 -26.35 -14.05
CA GLU A 28 16.22 -25.54 -14.57
C GLU A 28 15.78 -24.69 -13.41
N THR A 29 16.21 -23.45 -13.38
CA THR A 29 15.57 -22.39 -12.63
C THR A 29 14.16 -22.36 -13.20
N LYS A 30 13.21 -23.07 -12.58
CA LYS A 30 11.80 -22.87 -12.84
C LYS A 30 11.60 -21.39 -12.71
N LYS A 31 11.38 -20.70 -13.81
CA LYS A 31 10.90 -19.33 -13.84
C LYS A 31 9.66 -19.37 -12.99
N GLN A 32 9.69 -18.74 -11.82
CA GLN A 32 8.54 -18.67 -10.93
C GLN A 32 7.43 -18.00 -11.77
N GLU A 33 6.37 -18.72 -12.04
CA GLU A 33 5.25 -18.16 -12.79
C GLU A 33 4.71 -16.98 -12.00
N GLN A 34 4.51 -15.86 -12.68
CA GLN A 34 4.00 -14.64 -12.08
C GLN A 34 2.58 -14.91 -11.54
N GLN A 35 2.34 -14.56 -10.28
CA GLN A 35 1.05 -14.69 -9.63
C GLN A 35 0.16 -13.52 -10.04
N VAL A 36 -0.70 -13.71 -11.05
CA VAL A 36 -1.59 -12.67 -11.58
C VAL A 36 -3.03 -13.01 -11.28
N LEU A 37 -3.76 -12.07 -10.67
CA LEU A 37 -5.21 -12.12 -10.48
C LEU A 37 -5.87 -11.16 -11.47
N ARG A 38 -7.04 -11.53 -12.03
CA ARG A 38 -7.88 -10.65 -12.85
C ARG A 38 -9.19 -10.40 -12.13
N VAL A 39 -9.59 -9.14 -12.06
CA VAL A 39 -10.78 -8.70 -11.32
C VAL A 39 -11.65 -7.77 -12.17
N GLY A 40 -12.93 -8.09 -12.26
CA GLY A 40 -13.95 -7.18 -12.79
C GLY A 40 -14.59 -6.38 -11.66
N ILE A 41 -14.72 -5.08 -11.82
CA ILE A 41 -15.45 -4.18 -10.90
C ILE A 41 -16.52 -3.41 -11.66
N ASP A 42 -17.52 -2.87 -10.97
CA ASP A 42 -18.69 -2.23 -11.62
C ASP A 42 -18.56 -0.71 -11.81
N SER A 43 -17.57 -0.08 -11.20
CA SER A 43 -17.43 1.37 -11.15
C SER A 43 -16.03 1.84 -11.55
N GLU A 44 -15.95 3.02 -12.18
CA GLU A 44 -14.71 3.67 -12.59
C GLU A 44 -13.96 4.24 -11.38
N LEU A 45 -12.64 4.36 -11.49
CA LEU A 45 -11.83 5.08 -10.51
C LEU A 45 -11.94 6.59 -10.77
N SER A 46 -12.43 7.33 -9.80
CA SER A 46 -12.65 8.77 -9.91
C SER A 46 -11.37 9.59 -9.67
N THR A 47 -10.56 9.17 -8.71
CA THR A 47 -9.32 9.84 -8.32
C THR A 47 -8.43 8.92 -7.48
N ALA A 48 -7.14 9.15 -7.52
CA ALA A 48 -6.13 8.55 -6.65
C ALA A 48 -5.60 9.55 -5.57
N ASP A 49 -6.31 10.65 -5.32
CA ASP A 49 -6.01 11.61 -4.26
C ASP A 49 -6.84 11.28 -3.02
N VAL A 50 -6.18 10.84 -1.93
CA VAL A 50 -6.82 10.46 -0.67
C VAL A 50 -7.64 11.60 -0.03
N SER A 51 -7.29 12.86 -0.30
CA SER A 51 -8.06 14.00 0.20
C SER A 51 -9.35 14.26 -0.59
N LEU A 52 -9.49 13.72 -1.81
CA LEU A 52 -10.61 13.97 -2.73
C LEU A 52 -11.47 12.74 -3.01
N ALA A 53 -11.00 11.53 -2.66
CA ALA A 53 -11.69 10.26 -2.90
C ALA A 53 -12.97 10.18 -2.04
N MET A 54 -14.15 10.00 -2.69
CA MET A 54 -15.44 9.90 -1.98
C MET A 54 -16.17 8.57 -2.20
N ASP A 55 -15.87 7.89 -3.29
CA ASP A 55 -16.56 6.67 -3.67
C ASP A 55 -15.83 5.42 -3.17
N ASN A 56 -16.55 4.30 -3.12
CA ASN A 56 -16.02 3.04 -2.64
C ASN A 56 -14.86 2.52 -3.52
N THR A 57 -14.95 2.71 -4.85
CA THR A 57 -13.90 2.27 -5.77
C THR A 57 -12.59 2.98 -5.46
N ALA A 58 -12.62 4.31 -5.27
CA ALA A 58 -11.44 5.07 -4.89
C ALA A 58 -10.90 4.64 -3.52
N ALA A 59 -11.78 4.41 -2.53
CA ALA A 59 -11.36 3.91 -1.21
C ALA A 59 -10.71 2.51 -1.29
N ASP A 60 -11.27 1.61 -2.08
CA ASP A 60 -10.73 0.27 -2.30
C ASP A 60 -9.36 0.34 -3.00
N VAL A 61 -9.24 1.17 -4.05
CA VAL A 61 -7.95 1.40 -4.73
C VAL A 61 -6.92 1.96 -3.75
N MET A 62 -7.29 2.99 -2.97
CA MET A 62 -6.37 3.59 -2.00
C MET A 62 -5.88 2.56 -0.97
N SER A 63 -6.73 1.63 -0.52
CA SER A 63 -6.35 0.59 0.43
C SER A 63 -5.37 -0.46 -0.14
N GLN A 64 -5.25 -0.57 -1.47
CA GLN A 64 -4.27 -1.45 -2.12
C GLN A 64 -2.92 -0.74 -2.35
N VAL A 65 -2.96 0.55 -2.68
CA VAL A 65 -1.78 1.31 -3.12
C VAL A 65 -1.25 2.26 -2.05
N GLY A 66 -1.98 2.45 -0.95
CA GLY A 66 -1.63 3.28 0.18
C GLY A 66 -1.76 2.54 1.51
N GLU A 67 -1.13 3.07 2.54
CA GLU A 67 -1.22 2.58 3.92
C GLU A 67 -1.12 3.75 4.89
N GLY A 68 -1.91 3.69 5.98
CA GLY A 68 -1.92 4.69 7.05
C GLY A 68 -1.16 4.25 8.30
N LEU A 69 -1.35 4.97 9.40
CA LEU A 69 -0.82 4.56 10.71
C LEU A 69 -1.35 3.17 11.11
N PHE A 70 -2.61 2.91 10.76
CA PHE A 70 -3.28 1.63 10.97
C PHE A 70 -3.88 1.13 9.66
N SER A 71 -4.14 -0.17 9.59
CA SER A 71 -4.90 -0.83 8.53
C SER A 71 -5.95 -1.75 9.15
N PHE A 72 -7.01 -2.08 8.39
CA PHE A 72 -8.00 -3.06 8.84
C PHE A 72 -7.49 -4.48 8.65
N ASP A 73 -7.73 -5.33 9.65
CA ASP A 73 -7.53 -6.78 9.51
C ASP A 73 -8.76 -7.46 8.87
N GLU A 74 -8.71 -8.78 8.72
CA GLU A 74 -9.80 -9.59 8.15
C GLU A 74 -11.12 -9.51 8.93
N LYS A 75 -11.08 -9.03 10.19
CA LYS A 75 -12.27 -8.85 11.04
C LYS A 75 -12.77 -7.42 11.03
N GLY A 76 -12.09 -6.51 10.30
CA GLY A 76 -12.38 -5.09 10.29
C GLY A 76 -11.88 -4.34 11.53
N GLU A 77 -10.96 -4.94 12.30
CA GLU A 77 -10.33 -4.28 13.44
C GLU A 77 -9.05 -3.56 13.01
N ALA A 78 -8.80 -2.36 13.55
CA ALA A 78 -7.57 -1.64 13.29
C ALA A 78 -6.37 -2.34 13.93
N LYS A 79 -5.36 -2.62 13.11
CA LYS A 79 -4.03 -3.12 13.51
C LYS A 79 -2.96 -2.10 13.11
N PRO A 80 -1.85 -1.99 13.87
CA PRO A 80 -0.71 -1.18 13.47
C PRO A 80 -0.20 -1.53 12.08
N ALA A 81 0.14 -0.50 11.30
CA ALA A 81 0.70 -0.59 9.95
C ALA A 81 1.94 0.28 9.86
N LEU A 82 1.84 1.57 9.50
CA LEU A 82 2.98 2.49 9.59
C LEU A 82 3.28 2.92 11.04
N ALA A 83 2.30 2.89 11.95
CA ALA A 83 2.59 2.97 13.39
C ALA A 83 3.18 1.64 13.87
N THR A 84 4.17 1.68 14.78
CA THR A 84 4.82 0.48 15.30
C THR A 84 3.93 -0.32 16.25
N GLU A 85 2.98 0.34 16.91
CA GLU A 85 2.08 -0.28 17.91
C GLU A 85 0.80 0.54 18.12
N LYS A 86 -0.18 -0.04 18.82
CA LYS A 86 -1.30 0.71 19.41
C LYS A 86 -0.79 1.49 20.62
N VAL A 87 -1.23 2.74 20.76
CA VAL A 87 -0.79 3.61 21.85
C VAL A 87 -1.93 3.90 22.82
N GLN A 88 -1.59 4.18 24.08
CA GLN A 88 -2.54 4.73 25.04
C GLN A 88 -2.48 6.26 24.94
N PRO A 89 -3.61 6.97 24.99
CA PRO A 89 -3.61 8.42 25.05
C PRO A 89 -3.08 8.91 26.40
N SER A 90 -2.78 10.22 26.50
CA SER A 90 -2.58 10.92 27.75
C SER A 90 -3.72 10.66 28.76
N ASN A 91 -3.48 10.97 30.05
CA ASN A 91 -4.43 10.70 31.13
C ASN A 91 -5.82 11.35 30.94
N ASP A 92 -5.91 12.45 30.20
CA ASP A 92 -7.17 13.12 29.83
C ASP A 92 -7.80 12.55 28.54
N GLY A 93 -7.12 11.61 27.86
CA GLY A 93 -7.58 10.96 26.66
C GLY A 93 -7.47 11.83 25.39
N LEU A 94 -6.72 12.93 25.43
CA LEU A 94 -6.68 13.91 24.35
C LEU A 94 -5.45 13.81 23.47
N ILE A 95 -4.30 13.40 24.00
CA ILE A 95 -3.03 13.39 23.26
C ILE A 95 -2.62 11.96 22.94
N TYR A 96 -2.36 11.69 21.67
CA TYR A 96 -1.81 10.44 21.16
C TYR A 96 -0.44 10.70 20.55
N THR A 97 0.57 9.90 20.93
CA THR A 97 1.90 9.97 20.35
C THR A 97 2.22 8.67 19.66
N PHE A 98 2.31 8.70 18.33
CA PHE A 98 2.58 7.53 17.49
C PHE A 98 4.05 7.50 17.07
N THR A 99 4.65 6.30 17.11
CA THR A 99 5.96 6.05 16.52
C THR A 99 5.79 5.45 15.13
N ILE A 100 6.32 6.12 14.10
CA ILE A 100 6.32 5.67 12.72
C ILE A 100 7.53 4.76 12.48
N ARG A 101 7.31 3.66 11.80
CA ARG A 101 8.36 2.68 11.46
C ARG A 101 9.43 3.28 10.54
N LYS A 102 10.69 2.93 10.80
CA LYS A 102 11.85 3.49 10.07
C LYS A 102 12.13 2.85 8.72
N ASP A 103 11.54 1.69 8.45
CA ASP A 103 11.72 0.93 7.21
C ASP A 103 10.64 1.22 6.17
N ALA A 104 9.65 2.06 6.49
CA ALA A 104 8.61 2.48 5.57
C ALA A 104 9.17 3.42 4.48
N LYS A 105 8.77 3.15 3.23
CA LYS A 105 9.22 3.93 2.07
C LYS A 105 8.08 4.17 1.10
N TRP A 106 8.16 5.30 0.43
CA TRP A 106 7.41 5.58 -0.77
C TRP A 106 7.87 4.69 -1.93
N SER A 107 7.02 4.54 -2.96
CA SER A 107 7.31 3.73 -4.14
C SER A 107 8.54 4.21 -4.93
N ASN A 108 8.96 5.47 -4.78
CA ASN A 108 10.19 6.03 -5.32
C ASN A 108 11.44 5.76 -4.46
N GLY A 109 11.27 5.11 -3.29
CA GLY A 109 12.35 4.75 -2.36
C GLY A 109 12.66 5.79 -1.28
N GLU A 110 12.03 6.96 -1.29
CA GLU A 110 12.14 7.96 -0.23
C GLU A 110 11.53 7.44 1.08
N PRO A 111 12.06 7.81 2.27
CA PRO A 111 11.48 7.42 3.54
C PRO A 111 10.11 8.08 3.74
N ILE A 112 9.23 7.39 4.48
CA ILE A 112 7.98 7.98 4.99
C ILE A 112 8.25 8.52 6.37
N THR A 113 7.81 9.74 6.63
CA THR A 113 8.04 10.45 7.88
C THR A 113 6.75 10.95 8.51
N ALA A 114 6.83 11.43 9.76
CA ALA A 114 5.71 12.07 10.43
C ALA A 114 5.24 13.34 9.70
N ASN A 115 6.15 14.03 8.99
CA ASN A 115 5.81 15.21 8.20
C ASN A 115 4.82 14.88 7.06
N ASP A 116 4.91 13.69 6.46
CA ASP A 116 3.99 13.27 5.40
C ASP A 116 2.54 13.16 5.92
N PHE A 117 2.37 12.73 7.17
CA PHE A 117 1.06 12.69 7.84
C PHE A 117 0.57 14.08 8.21
N GLU A 118 1.43 14.89 8.81
CA GLU A 118 1.09 16.27 9.19
C GLU A 118 0.66 17.09 7.96
N TYR A 119 1.44 17.03 6.88
CA TYR A 119 1.11 17.68 5.61
C TYR A 119 -0.24 17.19 5.05
N SER A 120 -0.42 15.88 4.96
CA SER A 120 -1.64 15.26 4.41
C SER A 120 -2.90 15.71 5.14
N TRP A 121 -2.88 15.66 6.47
CA TRP A 121 -4.05 15.97 7.29
C TRP A 121 -4.36 17.47 7.25
N LYS A 122 -3.33 18.34 7.32
CA LYS A 122 -3.47 19.78 7.16
C LYS A 122 -4.00 20.17 5.78
N ARG A 123 -3.54 19.48 4.72
CA ARG A 123 -4.05 19.67 3.36
C ARG A 123 -5.52 19.28 3.26
N THR A 124 -5.91 18.17 3.85
CA THR A 124 -7.29 17.67 3.78
C THR A 124 -8.28 18.60 4.48
N VAL A 125 -7.91 19.23 5.60
CA VAL A 125 -8.79 20.17 6.31
C VAL A 125 -8.70 21.61 5.80
N ASP A 126 -7.75 21.93 4.92
CA ASP A 126 -7.64 23.26 4.32
C ASP A 126 -8.88 23.58 3.47
N PRO A 127 -9.64 24.66 3.75
CA PRO A 127 -10.78 25.04 2.93
C PRO A 127 -10.46 25.21 1.45
N LYS A 128 -9.20 25.55 1.10
CA LYS A 128 -8.73 25.64 -0.28
C LYS A 128 -8.70 24.32 -1.03
N THR A 129 -8.48 23.22 -0.32
CA THR A 129 -8.53 21.86 -0.88
C THR A 129 -9.96 21.45 -1.21
N ALA A 130 -10.94 22.05 -0.52
CA ALA A 130 -12.36 21.72 -0.63
C ALA A 130 -12.62 20.20 -0.51
N SER A 131 -11.88 19.56 0.39
CA SER A 131 -11.90 18.12 0.57
C SER A 131 -13.27 17.65 1.08
N PRO A 132 -13.92 16.71 0.39
CA PRO A 132 -15.13 16.06 0.91
C PRO A 132 -14.83 15.13 2.09
N GLN A 133 -13.57 14.82 2.35
CA GLN A 133 -13.11 13.94 3.43
C GLN A 133 -12.78 14.71 4.73
N ALA A 134 -12.80 16.03 4.71
CA ALA A 134 -12.43 16.86 5.86
C ALA A 134 -13.19 16.51 7.15
N TYR A 135 -14.45 16.06 7.05
CA TYR A 135 -15.27 15.70 8.20
C TYR A 135 -14.70 14.56 9.07
N TYR A 136 -13.87 13.68 8.51
CA TYR A 136 -13.22 12.62 9.29
C TYR A 136 -12.30 13.17 10.39
N PHE A 137 -11.85 14.41 10.24
CA PHE A 137 -10.94 15.10 11.17
C PHE A 137 -11.66 15.89 12.25
N GLU A 138 -13.02 15.84 12.35
CA GLU A 138 -13.81 16.64 13.29
C GLU A 138 -13.36 16.50 14.75
N GLY A 139 -12.84 15.35 15.14
CA GLY A 139 -12.31 15.10 16.49
C GLY A 139 -10.98 15.78 16.80
N LEU A 140 -10.24 16.26 15.81
CA LEU A 140 -8.94 16.89 16.02
C LEU A 140 -9.11 18.32 16.54
N LYS A 141 -8.20 18.73 17.40
CA LYS A 141 -8.16 20.09 17.93
C LYS A 141 -8.11 21.11 16.79
N ASN A 142 -8.88 22.18 16.93
CA ASN A 142 -9.03 23.29 16.00
C ASN A 142 -9.70 22.96 14.66
N TYR A 143 -10.05 21.71 14.35
CA TYR A 143 -10.67 21.34 13.09
C TYR A 143 -11.82 22.29 12.71
N ARG A 144 -12.83 22.47 13.60
CA ARG A 144 -14.01 23.28 13.31
C ARG A 144 -13.65 24.73 12.98
N ALA A 145 -12.76 25.34 13.78
CA ALA A 145 -12.32 26.71 13.53
C ALA A 145 -11.54 26.88 12.21
N ILE A 146 -10.86 25.83 11.75
CA ILE A 146 -10.14 25.84 10.48
C ILE A 146 -11.13 25.76 9.31
N VAL A 147 -12.04 24.79 9.30
CA VAL A 147 -13.00 24.64 8.18
C VAL A 147 -13.98 25.78 8.08
N ASP A 148 -14.29 26.46 9.20
CA ASP A 148 -15.11 27.69 9.24
C ASP A 148 -14.30 28.97 8.88
N GLY A 149 -12.99 28.83 8.58
CA GLY A 149 -12.11 29.94 8.14
C GLY A 149 -11.62 30.86 9.26
N GLY A 150 -11.84 30.50 10.54
CA GLY A 150 -11.40 31.27 11.70
C GLY A 150 -9.96 31.02 12.13
N LYS A 151 -9.35 29.91 11.68
CA LYS A 151 -7.97 29.52 11.97
C LYS A 151 -7.25 29.01 10.74
N SER A 152 -5.91 29.05 10.77
CA SER A 152 -5.05 28.45 9.74
C SER A 152 -5.05 26.92 9.88
N LYS A 153 -4.92 26.20 8.75
CA LYS A 153 -4.69 24.75 8.75
C LYS A 153 -3.48 24.33 9.58
N GLU A 154 -2.48 25.22 9.71
CA GLU A 154 -1.27 24.98 10.49
C GLU A 154 -1.55 24.80 12.00
N GLU A 155 -2.72 25.22 12.46
CA GLU A 155 -3.15 25.10 13.86
C GLU A 155 -3.91 23.80 14.14
N LEU A 156 -4.06 22.89 13.16
CA LEU A 156 -4.68 21.58 13.37
C LEU A 156 -3.89 20.80 14.44
N GLY A 157 -4.61 20.10 15.31
CA GLY A 157 -4.02 19.26 16.36
C GLY A 157 -3.25 18.05 15.83
N VAL A 158 -2.27 18.27 14.96
CA VAL A 158 -1.32 17.25 14.46
C VAL A 158 0.05 17.91 14.30
N THR A 159 1.09 17.25 14.80
CA THR A 159 2.46 17.79 14.79
C THR A 159 3.49 16.66 14.62
N ALA A 160 4.37 16.78 13.64
CA ALA A 160 5.56 15.96 13.52
C ALA A 160 6.62 16.48 14.51
N ILE A 161 6.83 15.76 15.61
CA ILE A 161 7.83 16.11 16.63
C ILE A 161 9.24 15.87 16.09
N ASP A 162 9.40 14.80 15.36
CA ASP A 162 10.58 14.42 14.57
C ASP A 162 10.13 13.53 13.40
N ASP A 163 11.08 13.03 12.60
CA ASP A 163 10.77 12.21 11.40
C ASP A 163 9.94 10.95 11.71
N HIS A 164 9.96 10.46 12.95
CA HIS A 164 9.30 9.20 13.32
C HIS A 164 8.32 9.34 14.48
N THR A 165 8.06 10.54 14.96
CA THR A 165 7.16 10.79 16.08
C THR A 165 6.07 11.76 15.65
N LEU A 166 4.83 11.28 15.60
CA LEU A 166 3.64 12.07 15.30
C LEU A 166 2.80 12.24 16.56
N GLU A 167 2.58 13.48 16.99
CA GLU A 167 1.65 13.80 18.05
C GLU A 167 0.32 14.30 17.49
N VAL A 168 -0.78 13.80 18.04
CA VAL A 168 -2.14 14.18 17.66
C VAL A 168 -2.91 14.61 18.89
N GLU A 169 -3.47 15.81 18.85
CA GLU A 169 -4.32 16.37 19.91
C GLU A 169 -5.79 16.41 19.48
N LEU A 170 -6.64 15.79 20.29
CA LEU A 170 -8.09 15.75 20.08
C LEU A 170 -8.77 16.90 20.82
N SER A 171 -9.96 17.28 20.35
CA SER A 171 -10.86 18.25 21.01
C SER A 171 -11.62 17.61 22.17
N TYR A 172 -11.82 16.28 22.12
CA TYR A 172 -12.52 15.49 23.14
C TYR A 172 -12.04 14.02 23.05
N PRO A 173 -12.12 13.24 24.14
CA PRO A 173 -11.68 11.84 24.12
C PRO A 173 -12.50 10.98 23.15
N MET A 174 -11.82 10.21 22.30
CA MET A 174 -12.41 9.32 21.29
C MET A 174 -11.86 7.91 21.44
N SER A 175 -12.63 6.99 22.01
CA SER A 175 -12.21 5.60 22.20
C SER A 175 -11.95 4.84 20.88
N TYR A 176 -12.54 5.25 19.79
CA TYR A 176 -12.42 4.67 18.45
C TYR A 176 -11.41 5.41 17.55
N PHE A 177 -10.64 6.36 18.08
CA PHE A 177 -9.74 7.18 17.27
C PHE A 177 -8.76 6.36 16.45
N GLN A 178 -8.09 5.37 17.05
CA GLN A 178 -7.15 4.52 16.32
C GLN A 178 -7.81 3.66 15.24
N GLN A 179 -9.11 3.34 15.41
CA GLN A 179 -9.90 2.68 14.36
C GLN A 179 -10.09 3.59 13.14
N LEU A 180 -10.34 4.89 13.38
CA LEU A 180 -10.44 5.88 12.30
C LEU A 180 -9.17 6.01 11.48
N LEU A 181 -8.00 5.88 12.10
CA LEU A 181 -6.69 6.04 11.42
C LEU A 181 -6.38 4.94 10.39
N ALA A 182 -7.24 3.91 10.27
CA ALA A 182 -7.17 2.91 9.21
C ALA A 182 -7.91 3.35 7.92
N VAL A 183 -8.67 4.46 7.96
CA VAL A 183 -9.41 4.98 6.81
C VAL A 183 -8.46 5.75 5.88
N PRO A 184 -8.57 5.59 4.54
CA PRO A 184 -7.69 6.25 3.57
C PRO A 184 -7.57 7.77 3.70
N ALA A 185 -8.58 8.47 4.22
CA ALA A 185 -8.51 9.91 4.49
C ALA A 185 -7.33 10.32 5.40
N PHE A 186 -6.85 9.40 6.24
CA PHE A 186 -5.71 9.61 7.16
C PHE A 186 -4.36 9.12 6.61
N TYR A 187 -4.29 8.68 5.36
CA TYR A 187 -3.04 8.23 4.77
C TYR A 187 -2.07 9.41 4.55
N PRO A 188 -0.76 9.15 4.61
CA PRO A 188 0.24 10.19 4.39
C PRO A 188 0.28 10.65 2.94
N LEU A 189 0.78 11.86 2.70
CA LEU A 189 1.10 12.42 1.39
C LEU A 189 2.52 12.99 1.40
N ASN A 190 3.30 12.69 0.36
CA ASN A 190 4.62 13.30 0.20
C ASN A 190 4.46 14.74 -0.32
N GLU A 191 4.74 15.72 0.53
CA GLU A 191 4.57 17.14 0.23
C GLU A 191 5.28 17.55 -1.06
N ALA A 192 6.57 17.19 -1.18
CA ALA A 192 7.39 17.57 -2.34
C ALA A 192 6.80 17.02 -3.67
N PHE A 193 6.27 15.80 -3.63
CA PHE A 193 5.64 15.20 -4.80
C PHE A 193 4.30 15.86 -5.12
N VAL A 194 3.45 16.12 -4.13
CA VAL A 194 2.15 16.79 -4.30
C VAL A 194 2.35 18.21 -4.85
N GLU A 195 3.25 18.99 -4.27
CA GLU A 195 3.55 20.36 -4.70
C GLU A 195 4.12 20.40 -6.12
N LYS A 196 5.03 19.48 -6.46
CA LYS A 196 5.58 19.35 -7.82
C LYS A 196 4.51 18.99 -8.84
N THR A 197 3.59 18.11 -8.48
CA THR A 197 2.53 17.62 -9.38
C THR A 197 1.37 18.63 -9.46
N GLY A 198 1.16 19.38 -8.40
CA GLY A 198 0.13 20.42 -8.30
C GLY A 198 -1.28 19.86 -8.52
N LYS A 199 -2.08 20.55 -9.33
CA LYS A 199 -3.48 20.18 -9.62
C LYS A 199 -3.67 18.83 -10.32
N ASN A 200 -2.59 18.26 -10.84
CA ASN A 200 -2.64 16.95 -11.49
C ASN A 200 -2.42 15.78 -10.50
N TYR A 201 -2.13 16.06 -9.21
CA TYR A 201 -1.96 15.01 -8.21
C TYR A 201 -3.22 14.14 -8.13
N GLY A 202 -3.04 12.82 -8.17
CA GLY A 202 -4.14 11.86 -8.08
C GLY A 202 -5.03 11.73 -9.32
N THR A 203 -4.66 12.34 -10.46
CA THR A 203 -5.46 12.26 -11.71
C THR A 203 -5.01 11.15 -12.66
N SER A 204 -3.88 10.53 -12.41
CA SER A 204 -3.37 9.35 -13.14
C SER A 204 -2.41 8.55 -12.28
N ALA A 205 -2.05 7.35 -12.74
CA ALA A 205 -1.07 6.50 -12.09
C ALA A 205 0.30 7.20 -11.94
N GLU A 206 0.77 7.91 -12.96
CA GLU A 206 2.06 8.60 -12.94
C GLU A 206 2.04 9.86 -12.07
N SER A 207 0.86 10.44 -11.82
CA SER A 207 0.69 11.63 -11.00
C SER A 207 0.41 11.32 -9.52
N THR A 208 0.64 10.08 -9.10
CA THR A 208 0.40 9.59 -7.74
C THR A 208 1.64 8.89 -7.20
N LEU A 209 1.93 9.05 -5.90
CA LEU A 209 3.01 8.35 -5.21
C LEU A 209 2.38 7.36 -4.20
N TYR A 210 2.94 6.15 -4.12
CA TYR A 210 2.36 5.02 -3.42
C TYR A 210 3.20 4.59 -2.23
N ASN A 211 2.57 4.03 -1.20
CA ASN A 211 3.24 3.48 -0.03
C ASN A 211 2.62 2.15 0.47
N GLY A 212 1.62 1.64 -0.25
CA GLY A 212 0.96 0.37 0.05
C GLY A 212 1.64 -0.84 -0.58
N ALA A 213 0.96 -1.99 -0.48
CA ALA A 213 1.43 -3.27 -1.01
C ALA A 213 1.65 -3.27 -2.53
N PHE A 214 0.91 -2.42 -3.24
CA PHE A 214 0.97 -2.29 -4.70
C PHE A 214 1.18 -0.84 -5.12
N THR A 215 1.61 -0.67 -6.38
CA THR A 215 1.54 0.58 -7.15
C THR A 215 0.41 0.45 -8.16
N LEU A 216 -0.21 1.56 -8.53
CA LEU A 216 -1.16 1.63 -9.64
C LEU A 216 -0.40 1.82 -10.95
N GLU A 217 -0.76 1.08 -11.98
CA GLU A 217 -0.18 1.22 -13.32
C GLU A 217 -1.27 1.22 -14.40
N GLY A 218 -1.03 1.96 -15.47
CA GLY A 218 -1.87 1.98 -16.66
C GLY A 218 -3.20 2.75 -16.51
N TRP A 219 -3.46 3.41 -15.38
CA TRP A 219 -4.60 4.30 -15.23
C TRP A 219 -4.21 5.73 -15.62
N ASP A 220 -4.92 6.28 -16.62
CA ASP A 220 -4.67 7.63 -17.15
C ASP A 220 -5.70 8.67 -16.70
N GLY A 221 -6.59 8.29 -15.78
CA GLY A 221 -7.67 9.14 -15.27
C GLY A 221 -8.99 8.98 -16.03
N THR A 222 -9.00 8.29 -17.15
CA THR A 222 -10.19 8.16 -18.01
C THR A 222 -10.48 6.75 -18.48
N ASN A 223 -9.48 5.89 -18.50
CA ASN A 223 -9.62 4.52 -18.96
C ASN A 223 -10.28 3.60 -17.92
N ASN A 224 -10.86 2.50 -18.40
CA ASN A 224 -11.60 1.54 -17.60
C ASN A 224 -10.77 0.30 -17.23
N THR A 225 -9.44 0.40 -17.32
CA THR A 225 -8.52 -0.69 -17.00
C THR A 225 -7.29 -0.14 -16.29
N TRP A 226 -6.79 -0.88 -15.31
CA TRP A 226 -5.52 -0.62 -14.65
C TRP A 226 -4.96 -1.91 -14.04
N SER A 227 -3.76 -1.82 -13.53
CA SER A 227 -3.16 -2.92 -12.78
C SER A 227 -2.61 -2.44 -11.45
N TYR A 228 -2.74 -3.28 -10.44
CA TYR A 228 -1.92 -3.18 -9.24
C TYR A 228 -0.67 -4.03 -9.46
N VAL A 229 0.50 -3.43 -9.30
CA VAL A 229 1.79 -4.12 -9.44
C VAL A 229 2.50 -4.11 -8.09
N LYS A 230 3.02 -5.24 -7.66
CA LYS A 230 3.69 -5.40 -6.37
C LYS A 230 4.73 -4.30 -6.14
N ASN A 231 4.56 -3.53 -5.06
CA ASN A 231 5.47 -2.46 -4.68
C ASN A 231 6.74 -3.03 -4.04
N LYS A 232 7.87 -2.88 -4.72
CA LYS A 232 9.18 -3.39 -4.28
C LYS A 232 9.73 -2.67 -3.05
N ASN A 233 9.22 -1.48 -2.76
CA ASN A 233 9.63 -0.65 -1.62
C ASN A 233 8.67 -0.76 -0.43
N TYR A 234 7.60 -1.56 -0.54
CA TYR A 234 6.68 -1.79 0.57
C TYR A 234 7.39 -2.54 1.71
N TRP A 235 7.23 -2.04 2.93
CA TRP A 235 7.94 -2.57 4.09
C TRP A 235 7.60 -4.04 4.38
N ASP A 236 6.35 -4.45 4.14
CA ASP A 236 5.88 -5.83 4.35
C ASP A 236 5.79 -6.62 3.03
N GLN A 237 6.66 -6.30 2.07
CA GLN A 237 6.70 -6.92 0.74
C GLN A 237 6.76 -8.45 0.78
N ALA A 238 7.41 -9.02 1.81
CA ALA A 238 7.57 -10.47 1.95
C ALA A 238 6.22 -11.21 2.11
N ASN A 239 5.21 -10.54 2.67
CA ASN A 239 3.88 -11.10 2.89
C ASN A 239 2.90 -10.82 1.73
N VAL A 240 3.33 -10.10 0.69
CA VAL A 240 2.53 -9.88 -0.52
C VAL A 240 2.73 -11.04 -1.49
N SER A 241 1.71 -11.88 -1.67
CA SER A 241 1.80 -13.09 -2.49
C SER A 241 1.61 -12.83 -3.98
N LEU A 242 0.69 -11.92 -4.35
CA LEU A 242 0.42 -11.60 -5.75
C LEU A 242 1.51 -10.68 -6.32
N ASP A 243 1.91 -10.95 -7.55
CA ASP A 243 2.81 -10.06 -8.31
C ASP A 243 2.05 -8.94 -9.01
N LYS A 244 0.81 -9.23 -9.43
CA LYS A 244 -0.03 -8.32 -10.19
C LYS A 244 -1.50 -8.63 -10.01
N VAL A 245 -2.34 -7.57 -10.05
CA VAL A 245 -3.80 -7.69 -10.21
C VAL A 245 -4.21 -6.82 -11.39
N ASP A 246 -4.78 -7.43 -12.44
CA ASP A 246 -5.36 -6.70 -13.57
C ASP A 246 -6.83 -6.40 -13.26
N VAL A 247 -7.20 -5.12 -13.32
CA VAL A 247 -8.56 -4.65 -13.03
C VAL A 247 -9.22 -4.13 -14.31
N GLN A 248 -10.46 -4.52 -14.52
CA GLN A 248 -11.31 -4.03 -15.61
C GLN A 248 -12.67 -3.60 -15.07
N VAL A 249 -13.14 -2.42 -15.49
CA VAL A 249 -14.49 -1.96 -15.22
C VAL A 249 -15.47 -2.72 -16.12
N VAL A 250 -16.43 -3.42 -15.51
CA VAL A 250 -17.42 -4.26 -16.18
C VAL A 250 -18.80 -3.91 -15.64
N LYS A 251 -19.50 -3.00 -16.32
CA LYS A 251 -20.81 -2.48 -15.88
C LYS A 251 -21.96 -3.49 -16.06
N GLU A 252 -21.79 -4.46 -16.98
CA GLU A 252 -22.82 -5.43 -17.31
C GLU A 252 -22.45 -6.83 -16.82
N VAL A 253 -23.31 -7.45 -16.02
CA VAL A 253 -23.10 -8.77 -15.39
C VAL A 253 -22.78 -9.85 -16.45
N ASN A 254 -23.50 -9.84 -17.60
CA ASN A 254 -23.26 -10.81 -18.66
C ASN A 254 -21.87 -10.67 -19.30
N THR A 255 -21.37 -9.45 -19.42
CA THR A 255 -20.00 -9.19 -19.88
C THR A 255 -18.99 -9.79 -18.91
N GLY A 256 -19.15 -9.55 -17.61
CA GLY A 256 -18.29 -10.13 -16.56
C GLY A 256 -18.29 -11.66 -16.59
N LYS A 257 -19.46 -12.28 -16.77
CA LYS A 257 -19.58 -13.74 -16.92
C LYS A 257 -18.79 -14.25 -18.14
N ASN A 258 -18.95 -13.60 -19.29
CA ASN A 258 -18.27 -14.00 -20.53
C ASN A 258 -16.74 -13.89 -20.42
N LEU A 259 -16.24 -12.81 -19.79
CA LEU A 259 -14.80 -12.63 -19.51
C LEU A 259 -14.27 -13.75 -18.60
N PHE A 260 -15.00 -14.08 -17.54
CA PHE A 260 -14.64 -15.18 -16.64
C PHE A 260 -14.59 -16.53 -17.35
N GLU A 261 -15.61 -16.85 -18.19
CA GLU A 261 -15.66 -18.09 -18.97
C GLU A 261 -14.56 -18.12 -20.05
N GLY A 262 -14.21 -16.96 -20.64
CA GLY A 262 -13.13 -16.78 -21.61
C GLY A 262 -11.72 -16.83 -21.01
N LYS A 263 -11.59 -16.82 -19.68
CA LYS A 263 -10.31 -16.72 -18.94
C LYS A 263 -9.53 -15.42 -19.26
N GLU A 264 -10.26 -14.36 -19.54
CA GLU A 264 -9.73 -13.01 -19.81
C GLU A 264 -9.68 -12.15 -18.54
#